data_0f2c64232f7eb4b5a3047ddfdb027193
#
_entry.id   0f2c64232f7eb4b5a3047ddfdb027193
#
_cell.length_a   1.000
_cell.length_b   1.000
_cell.length_c   1.000
_cell.angle_alpha   90.00
_cell.angle_beta   90.00
_cell.angle_gamma   90.00
#
_symmetry.space_group_name_H-M   'P 1'
#
loop_
_entity.id
_entity.type
_entity.pdbx_description
1 polymer ?
#
loop_
_entity_poly.entity_id
_entity_poly.type
_entity_poly.pdbx_seq_one_letter_code
_entity_poly.pdbx_strand_id
1 'polypeptide(L)'
;MVKVCDCFPELKQTTEARETRYRAHPERPAPEGPQSFVEVKVTSIGHLNELAECKKSGHKFIISEPVHVGGQNVAPTPLEFMLAGAVGCYAAVFAFYAAKMGVVYDSFEAVARTDFDVRGHMIEDAPSSAFQKVTIAMRIVSDAPLSALKEVERLATAGCPGLNTLRDPVPVETELALVRTREVAA
;
A
#
# COMPACT_ATOMS: atom_id res chain seq x y z
N MET A 1 6.04 -20.88 15.80
CA MET A 1 5.45 -19.82 14.93
C MET A 1 5.89 -18.49 15.54
N VAL A 2 6.49 -17.60 14.76
CA VAL A 2 6.87 -16.26 15.22
C VAL A 2 5.57 -15.46 15.46
N LYS A 3 5.42 -14.87 16.64
CA LYS A 3 4.27 -14.00 16.92
C LYS A 3 4.52 -12.61 16.37
N VAL A 4 3.47 -11.92 15.95
CA VAL A 4 3.60 -10.55 15.41
C VAL A 4 4.22 -9.61 16.46
N CYS A 5 3.88 -9.78 17.73
CA CYS A 5 4.38 -8.96 18.83
C CYS A 5 5.87 -9.17 19.18
N ASP A 6 6.52 -10.21 18.67
CA ASP A 6 7.94 -10.48 18.98
C ASP A 6 8.86 -9.32 18.54
N CYS A 7 8.47 -8.55 17.52
CA CYS A 7 9.23 -7.37 17.07
C CYS A 7 8.84 -6.05 17.76
N PHE A 8 7.84 -6.02 18.63
CA PHE A 8 7.30 -4.77 19.19
C PHE A 8 8.28 -3.96 20.04
N PRO A 9 9.17 -4.57 20.86
CA PRO A 9 10.17 -3.80 21.60
C PRO A 9 11.10 -2.99 20.69
N GLU A 10 11.61 -3.65 19.63
CA GLU A 10 12.48 -3.00 18.63
C GLU A 10 11.71 -1.99 17.79
N LEU A 11 10.48 -2.32 17.38
CA LEU A 11 9.61 -1.42 16.63
C LEU A 11 9.30 -0.17 17.43
N LYS A 12 9.01 -0.28 18.74
CA LYS A 12 8.77 0.85 19.63
C LYS A 12 9.99 1.76 19.70
N GLN A 13 11.16 1.20 19.98
CA GLN A 13 12.41 1.95 20.06
C GLN A 13 12.73 2.70 18.76
N THR A 14 12.63 2.00 17.63
CA THR A 14 12.87 2.58 16.30
C THR A 14 11.88 3.71 16.02
N THR A 15 10.63 3.54 16.39
CA THR A 15 9.57 4.53 16.23
C THR A 15 9.83 5.79 17.02
N GLU A 16 10.12 5.67 18.31
CA GLU A 16 10.39 6.80 19.20
C GLU A 16 11.63 7.58 18.73
N ALA A 17 12.68 6.90 18.31
CA ALA A 17 13.87 7.51 17.74
C ALA A 17 13.57 8.30 16.45
N ARG A 18 12.71 7.73 15.55
CA ARG A 18 12.29 8.40 14.33
C ARG A 18 11.40 9.61 14.62
N GLU A 19 10.46 9.49 15.54
CA GLU A 19 9.58 10.59 15.93
C GLU A 19 10.39 11.77 16.49
N THR A 20 11.34 11.50 17.38
CA THR A 20 12.23 12.52 17.94
C THR A 20 13.02 13.25 16.83
N ARG A 21 13.62 12.49 15.92
CA ARG A 21 14.38 13.02 14.80
C ARG A 21 13.50 13.86 13.84
N TYR A 22 12.30 13.38 13.51
CA TYR A 22 11.40 14.08 12.60
C TYR A 22 10.82 15.36 13.20
N ARG A 23 10.62 15.40 14.51
CA ARG A 23 10.25 16.64 15.22
C ARG A 23 11.39 17.66 15.21
N ALA A 24 12.64 17.19 15.30
CA ALA A 24 13.82 18.06 15.25
C ALA A 24 14.12 18.60 13.85
N HIS A 25 13.75 17.86 12.80
CA HIS A 25 14.09 18.20 11.42
C HIS A 25 12.89 17.98 10.47
N PRO A 26 11.78 18.71 10.64
CA PRO A 26 10.56 18.51 9.86
C PRO A 26 10.72 18.87 8.37
N GLU A 27 11.71 19.68 8.04
CA GLU A 27 12.01 20.14 6.67
C GLU A 27 12.90 19.20 5.86
N ARG A 28 13.52 18.20 6.52
CA ARG A 28 14.51 17.35 5.85
C ARG A 28 13.86 16.16 5.14
N PRO A 29 14.44 15.69 4.02
CA PRO A 29 14.04 14.43 3.41
C PRO A 29 14.48 13.23 4.27
N ALA A 30 13.87 12.07 4.04
CA ALA A 30 14.29 10.81 4.67
C ALA A 30 15.73 10.44 4.23
N PRO A 31 16.56 9.86 5.14
CA PRO A 31 16.22 9.37 6.48
C PRO A 31 16.32 10.39 7.60
N GLU A 32 16.86 11.60 7.38
CA GLU A 32 17.07 12.61 8.43
C GLU A 32 15.76 13.28 8.85
N GLY A 33 14.81 13.40 7.95
CA GLY A 33 13.49 14.00 8.18
C GLY A 33 12.33 13.13 7.68
N PRO A 34 11.08 13.66 7.76
CA PRO A 34 9.88 12.88 7.46
C PRO A 34 9.55 12.77 5.96
N GLN A 35 10.11 13.61 5.10
CA GLN A 35 9.76 13.64 3.69
C GLN A 35 10.32 12.45 2.96
N SER A 36 9.49 11.75 2.20
CA SER A 36 9.88 10.55 1.45
C SER A 36 9.16 10.49 0.12
N PHE A 37 9.66 9.66 -0.79
CA PHE A 37 9.03 9.40 -2.07
C PHE A 37 8.95 7.88 -2.33
N VAL A 38 8.04 7.51 -3.22
CA VAL A 38 7.94 6.16 -3.78
C VAL A 38 8.06 6.29 -5.29
N GLU A 39 8.89 5.45 -5.91
CA GLU A 39 9.07 5.41 -7.35
C GLU A 39 9.07 3.95 -7.81
N VAL A 40 8.19 3.65 -8.75
CA VAL A 40 8.08 2.33 -9.37
C VAL A 40 8.13 2.51 -10.88
N LYS A 41 9.04 1.79 -11.54
CA LYS A 41 9.07 1.66 -12.99
C LYS A 41 8.24 0.46 -13.40
N VAL A 42 7.37 0.62 -14.38
CA VAL A 42 6.59 -0.47 -14.96
C VAL A 42 6.94 -0.61 -16.42
N THR A 43 7.21 -1.85 -16.85
CA THR A 43 7.55 -2.17 -18.25
C THR A 43 6.64 -3.29 -18.71
N SER A 44 5.90 -3.09 -19.80
CA SER A 44 5.10 -4.15 -20.39
C SER A 44 5.99 -5.23 -21.00
N ILE A 45 5.71 -6.48 -20.66
CA ILE A 45 6.46 -7.66 -21.13
C ILE A 45 5.62 -8.59 -22.01
N GLY A 46 4.45 -8.09 -22.43
CA GLY A 46 3.52 -8.77 -23.35
C GLY A 46 2.39 -9.51 -22.64
N HIS A 47 1.34 -9.78 -23.37
CA HIS A 47 0.13 -10.50 -22.89
C HIS A 47 -0.54 -9.87 -21.66
N LEU A 48 -0.54 -8.55 -21.55
CA LEU A 48 -1.01 -7.80 -20.38
C LEU A 48 -0.31 -8.27 -19.08
N ASN A 49 0.98 -8.53 -19.19
CA ASN A 49 1.88 -8.73 -18.07
C ASN A 49 2.86 -7.57 -17.99
N GLU A 50 3.09 -7.07 -16.79
CA GLU A 50 3.98 -5.96 -16.51
C GLU A 50 5.04 -6.36 -15.49
N LEU A 51 6.29 -6.00 -15.76
CA LEU A 51 7.36 -6.06 -14.78
C LEU A 51 7.43 -4.73 -14.02
N ALA A 52 7.15 -4.79 -12.72
CA ALA A 52 7.31 -3.66 -11.82
C ALA A 52 8.66 -3.73 -11.10
N GLU A 53 9.38 -2.61 -11.06
CA GLU A 53 10.68 -2.46 -10.41
C GLU A 53 10.61 -1.33 -9.39
N CYS A 54 10.73 -1.66 -8.10
CA CYS A 54 10.71 -0.68 -7.01
C CYS A 54 12.08 -0.05 -6.83
N LYS A 55 12.26 1.21 -7.17
CA LYS A 55 13.56 1.87 -7.17
C LYS A 55 14.21 1.91 -5.78
N LYS A 56 13.43 2.18 -4.73
CA LYS A 56 13.97 2.36 -3.38
C LYS A 56 14.32 1.06 -2.69
N SER A 57 13.52 0.01 -2.86
CA SER A 57 13.73 -1.29 -2.21
C SER A 57 14.51 -2.29 -3.07
N GLY A 58 14.61 -2.05 -4.38
CA GLY A 58 15.21 -2.97 -5.35
C GLY A 58 14.35 -4.18 -5.69
N HIS A 59 13.18 -4.34 -5.08
CA HIS A 59 12.30 -5.46 -5.38
C HIS A 59 11.67 -5.35 -6.76
N LYS A 60 11.44 -6.52 -7.38
CA LYS A 60 10.75 -6.68 -8.65
C LYS A 60 9.63 -7.69 -8.51
N PHE A 61 8.52 -7.46 -9.22
CA PHE A 61 7.40 -8.38 -9.25
C PHE A 61 6.63 -8.26 -10.57
N ILE A 62 5.85 -9.29 -10.88
CA ILE A 62 4.98 -9.31 -12.05
C ILE A 62 3.58 -8.89 -11.64
N ILE A 63 2.93 -8.14 -12.51
CA ILE A 63 1.51 -7.81 -12.48
C ILE A 63 0.89 -8.46 -13.71
N SER A 64 -0.29 -9.07 -13.61
CA SER A 64 -0.91 -9.79 -14.72
C SER A 64 -2.42 -9.61 -14.73
N GLU A 65 -3.00 -9.50 -15.93
CA GLU A 65 -4.45 -9.49 -16.05
C GLU A 65 -5.02 -10.91 -16.17
N PRO A 66 -6.30 -11.10 -15.79
CA PRO A 66 -6.98 -12.39 -15.90
C PRO A 66 -7.19 -12.82 -17.36
N VAL A 67 -7.36 -14.14 -17.57
CA VAL A 67 -7.56 -14.70 -18.91
C VAL A 67 -8.79 -14.14 -19.62
N HIS A 68 -9.89 -13.87 -18.90
CA HIS A 68 -11.14 -13.38 -19.49
C HIS A 68 -11.06 -11.93 -20.01
N VAL A 69 -10.01 -11.19 -19.65
CA VAL A 69 -9.72 -9.84 -20.21
C VAL A 69 -8.53 -9.85 -21.18
N GLY A 70 -8.04 -11.03 -21.56
CA GLY A 70 -6.94 -11.19 -22.52
C GLY A 70 -5.55 -11.34 -21.89
N GLY A 71 -5.46 -11.44 -20.56
CA GLY A 71 -4.22 -11.71 -19.85
C GLY A 71 -3.90 -13.20 -19.70
N GLN A 72 -2.91 -13.52 -18.88
CA GLN A 72 -2.45 -14.89 -18.65
C GLN A 72 -2.65 -15.38 -17.21
N ASN A 73 -3.06 -14.50 -16.29
CA ASN A 73 -3.29 -14.82 -14.87
C ASN A 73 -2.06 -15.48 -14.20
N VAL A 74 -0.86 -14.98 -14.48
CA VAL A 74 0.40 -15.53 -13.93
C VAL A 74 0.86 -14.84 -12.65
N ALA A 75 0.17 -13.76 -12.27
CA ALA A 75 0.43 -12.96 -11.06
C ALA A 75 -0.87 -12.24 -10.63
N PRO A 76 -0.89 -11.62 -9.43
CA PRO A 76 -2.03 -10.78 -9.04
C PRO A 76 -2.29 -9.64 -10.02
N THR A 77 -3.56 -9.22 -10.08
CA THR A 77 -3.99 -8.10 -10.91
C THR A 77 -3.52 -6.75 -10.37
N PRO A 78 -3.48 -5.68 -11.20
CA PRO A 78 -3.13 -4.34 -10.74
C PRO A 78 -3.98 -3.86 -9.55
N LEU A 79 -5.29 -4.14 -9.58
CA LEU A 79 -6.22 -3.73 -8.52
C LEU A 79 -6.03 -4.53 -7.22
N GLU A 80 -5.69 -5.82 -7.33
CA GLU A 80 -5.31 -6.64 -6.18
C GLU A 80 -4.02 -6.11 -5.53
N PHE A 81 -2.99 -5.74 -6.31
CA PHE A 81 -1.78 -5.11 -5.78
C PHE A 81 -2.08 -3.79 -5.07
N MET A 82 -2.93 -2.95 -5.65
CA MET A 82 -3.32 -1.67 -5.05
C MET A 82 -4.03 -1.88 -3.71
N LEU A 83 -4.98 -2.80 -3.67
CA LEU A 83 -5.73 -3.12 -2.45
C LEU A 83 -4.84 -3.79 -1.39
N ALA A 84 -4.02 -4.76 -1.80
CA ALA A 84 -3.06 -5.43 -0.91
C ALA A 84 -2.03 -4.46 -0.34
N GLY A 85 -1.52 -3.53 -1.15
CA GLY A 85 -0.61 -2.47 -0.72
C GLY A 85 -1.23 -1.56 0.34
N ALA A 86 -2.47 -1.13 0.14
CA ALA A 86 -3.19 -0.30 1.12
C ALA A 86 -3.42 -1.04 2.45
N VAL A 87 -3.86 -2.30 2.39
CA VAL A 87 -4.11 -3.13 3.59
C VAL A 87 -2.81 -3.52 4.28
N GLY A 88 -1.77 -3.86 3.54
CA GLY A 88 -0.44 -4.13 4.08
C GLY A 88 0.16 -2.92 4.80
N CYS A 89 -0.01 -1.72 4.21
CA CYS A 89 0.36 -0.47 4.87
C CYS A 89 -0.43 -0.26 6.17
N TYR A 90 -1.74 -0.53 6.15
CA TYR A 90 -2.58 -0.43 7.34
C TYR A 90 -2.14 -1.40 8.45
N ALA A 91 -1.86 -2.67 8.11
CA ALA A 91 -1.36 -3.65 9.06
C ALA A 91 -0.05 -3.21 9.72
N ALA A 92 0.88 -2.65 8.94
CA ALA A 92 2.14 -2.11 9.46
C ALA A 92 1.92 -0.91 10.40
N VAL A 93 1.00 0.01 10.05
CA VAL A 93 0.66 1.16 10.88
C VAL A 93 -0.09 0.73 12.15
N PHE A 94 -0.93 -0.30 12.08
CA PHE A 94 -1.57 -0.90 13.24
C PHE A 94 -0.53 -1.46 14.22
N ALA A 95 0.44 -2.25 13.73
CA ALA A 95 1.53 -2.78 14.55
C ALA A 95 2.36 -1.66 15.19
N PHE A 96 2.62 -0.59 14.44
CA PHE A 96 3.31 0.59 14.91
C PHE A 96 2.61 1.24 16.12
N TYR A 97 1.31 1.52 16.03
CA TYR A 97 0.57 2.10 17.14
C TYR A 97 0.39 1.13 18.31
N ALA A 98 0.19 -0.15 18.04
CA ALA A 98 0.13 -1.18 19.08
C ALA A 98 1.44 -1.23 19.88
N ALA A 99 2.59 -1.26 19.22
CA ALA A 99 3.89 -1.23 19.87
C ALA A 99 4.10 0.05 20.70
N LYS A 100 3.74 1.21 20.16
CA LYS A 100 3.83 2.50 20.82
C LYS A 100 2.98 2.56 22.11
N MET A 101 1.78 1.98 22.06
CA MET A 101 0.83 1.94 23.18
C MET A 101 1.06 0.77 24.16
N GLY A 102 1.97 -0.14 23.85
CA GLY A 102 2.18 -1.36 24.63
C GLY A 102 1.04 -2.36 24.53
N VAL A 103 0.24 -2.31 23.46
CA VAL A 103 -0.85 -3.24 23.18
C VAL A 103 -0.30 -4.44 22.42
N VAL A 104 -0.33 -5.63 23.04
CA VAL A 104 0.23 -6.86 22.48
C VAL A 104 -0.85 -7.67 21.78
N TYR A 105 -0.53 -8.23 20.62
CA TYR A 105 -1.36 -9.21 19.92
C TYR A 105 -0.51 -10.28 19.22
N ASP A 106 -1.07 -11.49 19.12
CA ASP A 106 -0.37 -12.65 18.57
C ASP A 106 -0.48 -12.73 17.05
N SER A 107 -1.65 -12.38 16.49
CA SER A 107 -1.87 -12.39 15.04
C SER A 107 -2.81 -11.28 14.59
N PHE A 108 -2.61 -10.88 13.36
CA PHE A 108 -3.42 -9.91 12.61
C PHE A 108 -3.75 -10.53 11.25
N GLU A 109 -5.04 -10.59 10.93
CA GLU A 109 -5.56 -10.97 9.63
C GLU A 109 -6.52 -9.87 9.16
N ALA A 110 -6.42 -9.48 7.91
CA ALA A 110 -7.34 -8.51 7.34
C ALA A 110 -7.81 -8.98 5.96
N VAL A 111 -9.11 -8.89 5.74
CA VAL A 111 -9.74 -9.11 4.43
C VAL A 111 -10.27 -7.77 3.95
N ALA A 112 -9.78 -7.32 2.81
CA ALA A 112 -10.30 -6.13 2.15
C ALA A 112 -11.14 -6.51 0.95
N ARG A 113 -12.23 -5.79 0.77
CA ARG A 113 -13.15 -5.95 -0.36
C ARG A 113 -13.53 -4.59 -0.92
N THR A 114 -13.61 -4.54 -2.25
CA THR A 114 -14.13 -3.40 -2.99
C THR A 114 -14.89 -3.87 -4.22
N ASP A 115 -15.79 -3.04 -4.70
CA ASP A 115 -16.47 -3.19 -5.98
C ASP A 115 -16.11 -2.00 -6.88
N PHE A 116 -16.07 -2.23 -8.19
CA PHE A 116 -15.83 -1.20 -9.21
C PHE A 116 -16.59 -1.53 -10.49
N ASP A 117 -16.86 -0.54 -11.32
CA ASP A 117 -17.57 -0.72 -12.58
C ASP A 117 -16.56 -0.81 -13.73
N VAL A 118 -16.46 -2.01 -14.32
CA VAL A 118 -15.52 -2.26 -15.44
C VAL A 118 -15.85 -1.46 -16.70
N ARG A 119 -17.06 -0.94 -16.84
CA ARG A 119 -17.47 -0.17 -18.02
C ARG A 119 -16.71 1.14 -18.12
N GLY A 120 -16.28 1.72 -16.99
CA GLY A 120 -15.64 3.04 -16.96
C GLY A 120 -14.28 3.13 -17.68
N HIS A 121 -13.63 2.00 -18.01
CA HIS A 121 -12.42 1.97 -18.85
C HIS A 121 -12.65 1.39 -20.26
N MET A 122 -13.89 0.99 -20.58
CA MET A 122 -14.22 0.31 -21.84
C MET A 122 -15.21 1.11 -22.70
N ILE A 123 -16.05 1.92 -22.07
CA ILE A 123 -17.18 2.60 -22.72
C ILE A 123 -17.08 4.08 -22.38
N GLU A 124 -17.05 4.92 -23.39
CA GLU A 124 -17.17 6.37 -23.24
C GLU A 124 -18.51 6.72 -22.59
N ASP A 125 -18.53 7.72 -21.72
CA ASP A 125 -19.70 8.16 -20.93
C ASP A 125 -20.24 7.15 -19.90
N ALA A 126 -19.55 6.05 -19.65
CA ALA A 126 -19.89 5.13 -18.57
C ALA A 126 -19.58 5.72 -17.18
N PRO A 127 -20.17 5.15 -16.09
CA PRO A 127 -19.80 5.52 -14.73
C PRO A 127 -18.30 5.31 -14.46
N SER A 128 -17.75 6.05 -13.49
CA SER A 128 -16.35 5.90 -13.08
C SER A 128 -16.00 4.47 -12.71
N SER A 129 -14.82 4.00 -13.16
CA SER A 129 -14.23 2.71 -12.78
C SER A 129 -13.47 2.76 -11.45
N ALA A 130 -13.54 3.86 -10.70
CA ALA A 130 -12.94 3.95 -9.38
C ALA A 130 -13.59 2.98 -8.38
N PHE A 131 -12.85 2.60 -7.35
CA PHE A 131 -13.41 1.84 -6.24
C PHE A 131 -14.60 2.58 -5.63
N GLN A 132 -15.73 1.90 -5.52
CA GLN A 132 -16.97 2.49 -4.97
C GLN A 132 -16.88 2.64 -3.45
N LYS A 133 -16.42 1.57 -2.78
CA LYS A 133 -16.24 1.49 -1.34
C LYS A 133 -15.22 0.42 -1.01
N VAL A 134 -14.27 0.73 -0.15
CA VAL A 134 -13.36 -0.26 0.42
C VAL A 134 -13.82 -0.61 1.83
N THR A 135 -14.05 -1.88 2.09
CA THR A 135 -14.32 -2.43 3.43
C THR A 135 -13.16 -3.30 3.86
N ILE A 136 -12.70 -3.14 5.11
CA ILE A 136 -11.62 -3.94 5.69
C ILE A 136 -12.16 -4.59 6.95
N ALA A 137 -12.25 -5.93 6.94
CA ALA A 137 -12.58 -6.73 8.11
C ALA A 137 -11.29 -7.27 8.73
N MET A 138 -11.10 -7.01 10.03
CA MET A 138 -9.91 -7.44 10.76
C MET A 138 -10.26 -8.52 11.77
N ARG A 139 -9.35 -9.49 11.92
CA ARG A 139 -9.36 -10.48 12.97
C ARG A 139 -8.02 -10.41 13.71
N ILE A 140 -8.08 -10.15 15.00
CA ILE A 140 -6.91 -9.99 15.85
C ILE A 140 -7.01 -11.00 17.00
N VAL A 141 -5.91 -11.72 17.25
CA VAL A 141 -5.79 -12.59 18.44
C VAL A 141 -4.97 -11.86 19.49
N SER A 142 -5.58 -11.59 20.65
CA SER A 142 -4.97 -10.79 21.71
C SER A 142 -5.71 -10.98 23.03
N ASP A 143 -4.97 -10.90 24.14
CA ASP A 143 -5.53 -10.80 25.48
C ASP A 143 -5.73 -9.34 25.94
N ALA A 144 -5.38 -8.37 25.09
CA ALA A 144 -5.56 -6.95 25.39
C ALA A 144 -7.05 -6.57 25.46
N PRO A 145 -7.44 -5.60 26.28
CA PRO A 145 -8.81 -5.10 26.31
C PRO A 145 -9.26 -4.58 24.96
N LEU A 146 -10.50 -4.87 24.57
CA LEU A 146 -11.07 -4.41 23.29
C LEU A 146 -10.98 -2.89 23.13
N SER A 147 -11.11 -2.12 24.21
CA SER A 147 -10.97 -0.66 24.20
C SER A 147 -9.58 -0.21 23.75
N ALA A 148 -8.52 -0.91 24.19
CA ALA A 148 -7.15 -0.62 23.76
C ALA A 148 -6.93 -0.95 22.28
N LEU A 149 -7.45 -2.09 21.80
CA LEU A 149 -7.39 -2.46 20.39
C LEU A 149 -8.17 -1.48 19.51
N LYS A 150 -9.34 -1.00 19.96
CA LYS A 150 -10.11 0.03 19.24
C LYS A 150 -9.39 1.38 19.17
N GLU A 151 -8.64 1.76 20.18
CA GLU A 151 -7.85 2.97 20.13
C GLU A 151 -6.66 2.83 19.15
N VAL A 152 -6.01 1.66 19.11
CA VAL A 152 -5.00 1.34 18.08
C VAL A 152 -5.63 1.41 16.68
N GLU A 153 -6.79 0.81 16.48
CA GLU A 153 -7.54 0.86 15.21
C GLU A 153 -7.84 2.30 14.77
N ARG A 154 -8.35 3.13 15.68
CA ARG A 154 -8.65 4.54 15.41
C ARG A 154 -7.42 5.31 14.95
N LEU A 155 -6.31 5.18 15.67
CA LEU A 155 -5.03 5.84 15.34
C LEU A 155 -4.45 5.31 14.03
N ALA A 156 -4.48 4.01 13.81
CA ALA A 156 -3.99 3.41 12.58
C ALA A 156 -4.82 3.84 11.36
N THR A 157 -6.14 3.90 11.51
CA THR A 157 -7.05 4.37 10.44
C THR A 157 -6.82 5.84 10.08
N ALA A 158 -6.57 6.69 11.08
CA ALA A 158 -6.30 8.10 10.85
C ALA A 158 -4.89 8.33 10.26
N GLY A 159 -3.90 7.54 10.68
CA GLY A 159 -2.49 7.76 10.33
C GLY A 159 -1.97 6.92 9.14
N CYS A 160 -2.78 6.04 8.56
CA CYS A 160 -2.30 5.16 7.48
C CYS A 160 -2.20 5.88 6.13
N PRO A 161 -0.99 6.03 5.55
CA PRO A 161 -0.84 6.67 4.23
C PRO A 161 -1.63 5.94 3.13
N GLY A 162 -1.63 4.59 3.13
CA GLY A 162 -2.35 3.80 2.13
C GLY A 162 -3.86 4.05 2.18
N LEU A 163 -4.47 4.10 3.38
CA LEU A 163 -5.90 4.39 3.51
C LEU A 163 -6.23 5.85 3.20
N ASN A 164 -5.35 6.78 3.59
CA ASN A 164 -5.56 8.20 3.30
C ASN A 164 -5.52 8.45 1.78
N THR A 165 -4.59 7.82 1.06
CA THR A 165 -4.51 7.90 -0.40
C THR A 165 -5.76 7.34 -1.09
N LEU A 166 -6.40 6.29 -0.54
CA LEU A 166 -7.68 5.77 -1.07
C LEU A 166 -8.88 6.65 -0.72
N ARG A 167 -8.81 7.41 0.36
CA ARG A 167 -9.90 8.25 0.88
C ARG A 167 -9.91 9.64 0.26
N ASP A 168 -8.72 10.23 0.14
CA ASP A 168 -8.56 11.62 -0.25
C ASP A 168 -8.13 11.70 -1.72
N PRO A 169 -8.70 12.59 -2.54
CA PRO A 169 -8.31 12.77 -3.92
C PRO A 169 -6.83 13.17 -4.03
N VAL A 170 -6.07 12.44 -4.84
CA VAL A 170 -4.66 12.74 -5.15
C VAL A 170 -4.59 13.23 -6.60
N PRO A 171 -3.99 14.41 -6.88
CA PRO A 171 -3.74 14.85 -8.24
C PRO A 171 -2.88 13.83 -8.99
N VAL A 172 -3.28 13.50 -10.23
CA VAL A 172 -2.54 12.61 -11.11
C VAL A 172 -2.22 13.36 -12.39
N GLU A 173 -0.93 13.46 -12.72
CA GLU A 173 -0.43 14.07 -13.93
C GLU A 173 0.24 12.99 -14.78
N THR A 174 0.11 13.10 -16.11
CA THR A 174 0.72 12.18 -17.07
C THR A 174 1.54 12.93 -18.09
N GLU A 175 2.70 12.38 -18.47
CA GLU A 175 3.57 12.90 -19.50
C GLU A 175 3.85 11.80 -20.55
N LEU A 176 3.72 12.13 -21.85
CA LEU A 176 3.99 11.20 -22.94
C LEU A 176 5.25 11.63 -23.68
N ALA A 177 6.26 10.75 -23.73
CA ALA A 177 7.43 10.89 -24.58
C ALA A 177 7.37 9.86 -25.72
N LEU A 178 7.51 10.32 -26.97
CA LEU A 178 7.59 9.46 -28.15
C LEU A 178 9.05 9.25 -28.56
N VAL A 179 9.51 8.01 -28.53
CA VAL A 179 10.79 7.59 -29.14
C VAL A 179 10.48 6.77 -30.39
N ARG A 180 11.04 7.16 -31.55
CA ARG A 180 10.79 6.46 -32.81
C ARG A 180 11.65 5.20 -32.91
N THR A 181 11.12 4.13 -33.51
CA THR A 181 11.79 2.82 -33.64
C THR A 181 13.22 2.92 -34.22
N ARG A 182 13.46 3.82 -35.17
CA ARG A 182 14.80 4.06 -35.74
C ARG A 182 15.83 4.63 -34.74
N GLU A 183 15.38 5.21 -33.64
CA GLU A 183 16.24 5.81 -32.60
C GLU A 183 16.61 4.81 -31.51
N VAL A 184 15.91 3.67 -31.44
CA VAL A 184 16.18 2.58 -30.48
C VAL A 184 17.23 1.61 -31.04
N ALA A 185 17.41 1.56 -32.37
CA ALA A 185 18.30 0.64 -33.06
C ALA A 185 19.74 1.20 -33.25
N ALA A 186 20.00 2.40 -32.79
CA ALA A 186 21.31 3.06 -32.82
C ALA A 186 21.99 3.06 -31.43
#